data_5aeeb6cec751e58a15849af0061dc44c
#
_entry.id   5aeeb6cec751e58a15849af0061dc44c
#
_cell.length_a   1.000
_cell.length_b   1.000
_cell.length_c   1.000
_cell.angle_alpha   90.00
_cell.angle_beta   90.00
_cell.angle_gamma   90.00
#
_symmetry.space_group_name_H-M   'P 1'
#
loop_
_entity.id
_entity.type
_entity.pdbx_description
1 polymer ?
#
loop_
_entity_poly.entity_id
_entity_poly.type
_entity_poly.pdbx_seq_one_letter_code
_entity_poly.pdbx_strand_id
1 'polypeptide(L)'
;MFRPGDSRNAAVTGAQRPAPSVRRVTVRLLTELSAPAIADALGPDSVLVLPTGAIEQHGPHLPVATDLITAQSMAELAVAEFGEELDLWLLPPLAYTKSNEHHWSCGTFWLSAQTMLSVLHDLGSSMTKTPARRLAFLNGHGGNSALLQVAARDLRIAYGLRTFTLHPSLPADHGGKSPESELGLGIHGGHEETSLMLHLRPELVDMEKAQRWVPEQLTEYRHVRFGGSVSFGWTSDDFGPDGVIGDASTATAEHGKEKTEAMLAYLGEAFAEVAAFDPGPRS
;
A
#
# COMPACT_ATOMS: atom_id res chain seq x y z
N MET A 1 29.58 60.45 55.82
CA MET A 1 28.85 59.31 56.45
C MET A 1 27.59 59.06 55.62
N PHE A 2 27.68 58.23 54.62
CA PHE A 2 26.55 57.85 53.76
C PHE A 2 26.32 56.33 53.90
N ARG A 3 25.11 55.94 54.25
CA ARG A 3 24.65 54.55 54.23
C ARG A 3 24.09 54.22 52.85
N PRO A 4 24.39 53.07 52.23
CA PRO A 4 23.74 52.64 50.99
C PRO A 4 22.43 51.90 51.25
N GLY A 5 21.45 52.23 50.44
CA GLY A 5 20.11 51.66 50.44
C GLY A 5 20.03 50.26 49.85
N ASP A 6 19.14 49.48 50.43
CA ASP A 6 18.73 48.15 50.09
C ASP A 6 17.90 48.15 48.78
N SER A 7 18.41 47.57 47.70
CA SER A 7 17.65 47.28 46.47
C SER A 7 17.27 45.77 46.46
N ARG A 8 16.03 45.49 46.82
CA ARG A 8 15.48 44.12 46.66
C ARG A 8 15.15 43.88 45.20
N ASN A 9 15.92 42.99 44.57
CA ASN A 9 15.61 42.43 43.25
C ASN A 9 14.51 41.37 43.44
N ALA A 10 13.31 41.63 42.96
CA ALA A 10 12.25 40.65 42.78
C ALA A 10 12.51 39.82 41.51
N ALA A 11 12.95 38.60 41.71
CA ALA A 11 13.05 37.64 40.58
C ALA A 11 11.65 37.20 40.11
N VAL A 12 11.27 37.64 38.90
CA VAL A 12 10.08 37.16 38.22
C VAL A 12 10.40 35.78 37.65
N THR A 13 9.96 34.73 38.31
CA THR A 13 9.99 33.35 37.79
C THR A 13 8.90 33.22 36.71
N GLY A 14 9.28 33.43 35.46
CA GLY A 14 8.45 33.10 34.33
C GLY A 14 8.31 31.56 34.19
N ALA A 15 7.16 31.02 34.58
CA ALA A 15 6.84 29.62 34.29
C ALA A 15 6.77 29.44 32.77
N GLN A 16 7.76 28.78 32.20
CA GLN A 16 7.72 28.33 30.82
C GLN A 16 6.60 27.28 30.68
N ARG A 17 5.59 27.60 29.86
CA ARG A 17 4.60 26.62 29.41
C ARG A 17 5.36 25.48 28.72
N PRO A 18 5.09 24.20 29.06
CA PRO A 18 5.68 23.09 28.29
C PRO A 18 5.26 23.22 26.84
N ALA A 19 6.22 23.06 25.92
CA ALA A 19 5.96 22.99 24.48
C ALA A 19 4.97 21.83 24.22
N PRO A 20 4.03 21.97 23.27
CA PRO A 20 3.13 20.89 22.93
C PRO A 20 3.97 19.66 22.55
N SER A 21 3.73 18.55 23.23
CA SER A 21 4.35 17.26 22.90
C SER A 21 3.91 16.89 21.51
N VAL A 22 4.83 16.94 20.55
CA VAL A 22 4.63 16.32 19.24
C VAL A 22 4.42 14.84 19.51
N ARG A 23 3.19 14.36 19.29
CA ARG A 23 2.85 12.94 19.42
C ARG A 23 3.77 12.22 18.42
N ARG A 24 4.75 11.49 18.91
CA ARG A 24 5.55 10.61 18.06
C ARG A 24 4.59 9.53 17.57
N VAL A 25 4.18 9.65 16.33
CA VAL A 25 3.40 8.61 15.65
C VAL A 25 4.37 7.43 15.47
N THR A 26 4.14 6.35 16.20
CA THR A 26 4.99 5.16 16.17
C THR A 26 4.25 4.09 15.40
N VAL A 27 4.84 3.61 14.31
CA VAL A 27 4.31 2.46 13.55
C VAL A 27 4.35 1.23 14.45
N ARG A 28 3.25 0.52 14.59
CA ARG A 28 3.14 -0.72 15.38
C ARG A 28 3.67 -1.89 14.54
N LEU A 29 4.98 -2.10 14.59
CA LEU A 29 5.67 -3.18 13.87
C LEU A 29 5.60 -4.47 14.69
N LEU A 30 4.94 -5.50 14.18
CA LEU A 30 4.84 -6.79 14.88
C LEU A 30 6.22 -7.43 15.08
N THR A 31 7.14 -7.19 14.14
CA THR A 31 8.50 -7.75 14.16
C THR A 31 9.43 -7.15 15.22
N GLU A 32 9.05 -6.05 15.84
CA GLU A 32 9.81 -5.45 16.95
C GLU A 32 9.47 -6.07 18.31
N LEU A 33 8.47 -6.96 18.35
CA LEU A 33 8.04 -7.64 19.56
C LEU A 33 8.68 -9.03 19.68
N SER A 34 8.98 -9.43 20.90
CA SER A 34 9.33 -10.82 21.21
C SER A 34 8.08 -11.73 21.11
N ALA A 35 8.26 -13.03 20.91
CA ALA A 35 7.12 -13.96 20.81
C ALA A 35 6.17 -13.92 22.05
N PRO A 36 6.64 -13.84 23.30
CA PRO A 36 5.75 -13.63 24.44
C PRO A 36 4.99 -12.29 24.37
N ALA A 37 5.67 -11.20 23.97
CA ALA A 37 5.03 -9.89 23.84
C ALA A 37 3.96 -9.86 22.73
N ILE A 38 4.14 -10.62 21.63
CA ILE A 38 3.11 -10.81 20.62
C ILE A 38 1.88 -11.48 21.21
N ALA A 39 2.07 -12.53 22.02
CA ALA A 39 0.96 -13.24 22.64
C ALA A 39 0.16 -12.36 23.61
N ASP A 40 0.85 -11.44 24.29
CA ASP A 40 0.22 -10.51 25.24
C ASP A 40 -0.44 -9.30 24.54
N ALA A 41 0.13 -8.84 23.43
CA ALA A 41 -0.32 -7.63 22.72
C ALA A 41 -1.50 -7.88 21.78
N LEU A 42 -1.61 -9.08 21.19
CA LEU A 42 -2.64 -9.40 20.20
C LEU A 42 -3.88 -10.03 20.84
N GLY A 43 -5.04 -9.68 20.30
CA GLY A 43 -6.31 -10.32 20.56
C GLY A 43 -6.92 -10.93 19.28
N PRO A 44 -8.07 -11.62 19.40
CA PRO A 44 -8.75 -12.22 18.24
C PRO A 44 -9.24 -11.16 17.24
N ASP A 45 -9.39 -9.93 17.66
CA ASP A 45 -9.85 -8.81 16.85
C ASP A 45 -8.71 -7.93 16.32
N SER A 46 -7.47 -8.15 16.75
CA SER A 46 -6.30 -7.49 16.19
C SER A 46 -6.17 -7.77 14.68
N VAL A 47 -5.88 -6.73 13.90
CA VAL A 47 -5.73 -6.79 12.45
C VAL A 47 -4.25 -6.83 12.09
N LEU A 48 -3.78 -7.93 11.52
CA LEU A 48 -2.44 -7.99 10.93
C LEU A 48 -2.50 -7.47 9.50
N VAL A 49 -1.76 -6.40 9.23
CA VAL A 49 -1.67 -5.76 7.91
C VAL A 49 -0.43 -6.28 7.20
N LEU A 50 -0.62 -6.97 6.08
CA LEU A 50 0.44 -7.48 5.22
C LEU A 50 0.50 -6.68 3.92
N PRO A 51 1.46 -5.75 3.76
CA PRO A 51 1.67 -5.11 2.47
C PRO A 51 2.11 -6.13 1.43
N THR A 52 1.50 -6.10 0.26
CA THR A 52 1.85 -6.95 -0.89
C THR A 52 2.14 -6.05 -2.09
N GLY A 53 3.40 -6.00 -2.51
CA GLY A 53 3.83 -5.25 -3.69
C GLY A 53 4.26 -6.18 -4.81
N ALA A 54 5.22 -5.72 -5.61
CA ALA A 54 5.97 -6.50 -6.57
C ALA A 54 7.37 -5.91 -6.76
N ILE A 55 8.26 -6.70 -7.36
CA ILE A 55 9.53 -6.24 -7.92
C ILE A 55 9.43 -6.48 -9.42
N GLU A 56 9.08 -5.44 -10.17
CA GLU A 56 8.80 -5.52 -11.60
C GLU A 56 9.17 -4.24 -12.34
N GLN A 57 9.40 -4.35 -13.63
CA GLN A 57 9.67 -3.20 -14.47
C GLN A 57 8.51 -2.19 -14.40
N HIS A 58 8.83 -0.90 -14.38
CA HIS A 58 7.88 0.24 -14.44
C HIS A 58 8.37 1.29 -15.45
N GLY A 59 8.86 0.82 -16.60
CA GLY A 59 9.46 1.69 -17.60
C GLY A 59 10.86 2.18 -17.21
N PRO A 60 11.44 3.08 -18.02
CA PRO A 60 12.80 3.57 -17.80
C PRO A 60 12.91 4.67 -16.73
N HIS A 61 11.79 5.19 -16.24
CA HIS A 61 11.70 6.37 -15.38
C HIS A 61 11.41 6.05 -13.91
N LEU A 62 10.94 4.83 -13.58
CA LEU A 62 10.60 4.39 -12.24
C LEU A 62 11.47 3.22 -11.78
N PRO A 63 11.67 3.05 -10.45
CA PRO A 63 12.36 1.90 -9.91
C PRO A 63 11.50 0.64 -10.00
N VAL A 64 12.14 -0.52 -10.11
CA VAL A 64 11.44 -1.82 -10.11
C VAL A 64 10.70 -2.15 -8.81
N ALA A 65 10.90 -1.38 -7.77
CA ALA A 65 10.24 -1.52 -6.47
C ALA A 65 9.04 -0.58 -6.29
N THR A 66 8.49 0.02 -7.35
CA THR A 66 7.40 0.99 -7.29
C THR A 66 6.20 0.48 -6.49
N ASP A 67 5.70 -0.70 -6.80
CA ASP A 67 4.56 -1.31 -6.10
C ASP A 67 4.86 -1.63 -4.64
N LEU A 68 6.07 -2.13 -4.39
CA LEU A 68 6.53 -2.43 -3.03
C LEU A 68 6.59 -1.16 -2.19
N ILE A 69 7.20 -0.09 -2.73
CA ILE A 69 7.31 1.21 -2.06
C ILE A 69 5.93 1.77 -1.77
N THR A 70 5.02 1.73 -2.74
CA THR A 70 3.65 2.22 -2.59
C THR A 70 2.88 1.43 -1.51
N ALA A 71 2.88 0.09 -1.60
CA ALA A 71 2.19 -0.75 -0.62
C ALA A 71 2.73 -0.56 0.80
N GLN A 72 4.05 -0.56 0.94
CA GLN A 72 4.72 -0.41 2.23
C GLN A 72 4.49 0.97 2.82
N SER A 73 4.71 2.04 2.06
CA SER A 73 4.53 3.41 2.55
C SER A 73 3.09 3.67 2.99
N MET A 74 2.11 3.22 2.22
CA MET A 74 0.70 3.39 2.58
C MET A 74 0.31 2.57 3.81
N ALA A 75 0.85 1.36 3.98
CA ALA A 75 0.63 0.55 5.17
C ALA A 75 1.27 1.19 6.42
N GLU A 76 2.51 1.70 6.30
CA GLU A 76 3.20 2.40 7.39
C GLU A 76 2.42 3.64 7.81
N LEU A 77 1.96 4.47 6.86
CA LEU A 77 1.15 5.65 7.14
C LEU A 77 -0.19 5.28 7.81
N ALA A 78 -0.90 4.27 7.29
CA ALA A 78 -2.18 3.85 7.86
C ALA A 78 -2.03 3.26 9.28
N VAL A 79 -1.02 2.42 9.52
CA VAL A 79 -0.78 1.85 10.84
C VAL A 79 -0.25 2.90 11.82
N ALA A 80 0.53 3.87 11.34
CA ALA A 80 0.98 5.00 12.14
C ALA A 80 -0.21 5.86 12.62
N GLU A 81 -1.15 6.17 11.74
CA GLU A 81 -2.28 7.06 12.05
C GLU A 81 -3.40 6.35 12.82
N PHE A 82 -3.78 5.12 12.40
CA PHE A 82 -4.96 4.42 12.89
C PHE A 82 -4.65 3.18 13.76
N GLY A 83 -3.37 2.78 13.85
CA GLY A 83 -2.97 1.50 14.45
C GLY A 83 -3.32 1.35 15.92
N GLU A 84 -3.26 2.43 16.72
CA GLU A 84 -3.61 2.41 18.13
C GLU A 84 -5.13 2.28 18.35
N GLU A 85 -5.92 3.01 17.56
CA GLU A 85 -7.38 3.04 17.67
C GLU A 85 -8.04 1.76 17.16
N LEU A 86 -7.54 1.25 16.01
CA LEU A 86 -8.14 0.13 15.29
C LEU A 86 -7.41 -1.20 15.53
N ASP A 87 -6.44 -1.22 16.44
CA ASP A 87 -5.60 -2.38 16.75
C ASP A 87 -4.94 -3.02 15.51
N LEU A 88 -4.35 -2.14 14.65
CA LEU A 88 -3.62 -2.57 13.45
C LEU A 88 -2.15 -2.84 13.81
N TRP A 89 -1.61 -3.92 13.25
CA TRP A 89 -0.22 -4.33 13.40
C TRP A 89 0.41 -4.61 12.05
N LEU A 90 1.54 -3.95 11.76
CA LEU A 90 2.23 -4.09 10.48
C LEU A 90 3.14 -5.31 10.46
N LEU A 91 2.97 -6.13 9.44
CA LEU A 91 3.88 -7.21 9.06
C LEU A 91 4.92 -6.71 8.03
N PRO A 92 6.07 -7.36 7.91
CA PRO A 92 7.00 -7.09 6.82
C PRO A 92 6.31 -7.27 5.46
N PRO A 93 6.62 -6.42 4.48
CA PRO A 93 5.98 -6.52 3.17
C PRO A 93 6.39 -7.79 2.42
N LEU A 94 5.47 -8.35 1.63
CA LEU A 94 5.76 -9.40 0.67
C LEU A 94 6.19 -8.73 -0.65
N ALA A 95 7.51 -8.71 -0.88
CA ALA A 95 8.12 -8.03 -2.00
C ALA A 95 8.06 -8.85 -3.30
N TYR A 96 8.31 -10.16 -3.22
CA TYR A 96 8.26 -11.06 -4.38
C TYR A 96 6.88 -11.69 -4.44
N THR A 97 6.13 -11.34 -5.48
CA THR A 97 4.74 -11.77 -5.67
C THR A 97 4.52 -12.26 -7.11
N LYS A 98 3.27 -12.42 -7.53
CA LYS A 98 2.95 -12.83 -8.89
C LYS A 98 3.01 -11.59 -9.82
N SER A 99 3.99 -11.54 -10.70
CA SER A 99 4.23 -10.44 -11.62
C SER A 99 4.74 -10.96 -12.99
N ASN A 100 4.24 -12.10 -13.43
CA ASN A 100 4.71 -12.74 -14.66
C ASN A 100 4.17 -12.08 -15.95
N GLU A 101 3.26 -11.14 -15.87
CA GLU A 101 2.86 -10.23 -16.95
C GLU A 101 4.00 -9.30 -17.40
N HIS A 102 5.03 -9.16 -16.60
CA HIS A 102 6.25 -8.39 -16.85
C HIS A 102 7.49 -9.28 -17.08
N HIS A 103 7.31 -10.59 -17.34
CA HIS A 103 8.37 -11.61 -17.36
C HIS A 103 9.47 -11.36 -18.40
N TRP A 104 9.17 -10.63 -19.46
CA TRP A 104 10.07 -10.32 -20.54
C TRP A 104 11.19 -9.33 -20.17
N SER A 105 10.97 -8.51 -19.11
CA SER A 105 11.86 -7.41 -18.74
C SER A 105 12.90 -7.81 -17.70
N CYS A 106 14.12 -7.31 -17.89
CA CYS A 106 15.17 -7.36 -16.87
C CYS A 106 14.73 -6.57 -15.61
N GLY A 107 14.98 -7.13 -14.41
CA GLY A 107 14.63 -6.50 -13.14
C GLY A 107 13.28 -6.93 -12.58
N THR A 108 12.48 -7.69 -13.31
CA THR A 108 11.27 -8.32 -12.77
C THR A 108 11.64 -9.65 -12.10
N PHE A 109 11.28 -9.79 -10.82
CA PHE A 109 11.47 -11.00 -10.02
C PHE A 109 10.13 -11.47 -9.48
N TRP A 110 9.58 -12.54 -10.03
CA TRP A 110 8.23 -13.00 -9.73
C TRP A 110 8.17 -14.40 -9.14
N LEU A 111 7.09 -14.68 -8.42
CA LEU A 111 6.68 -16.02 -8.05
C LEU A 111 5.62 -16.54 -9.01
N SER A 112 5.61 -17.84 -9.28
CA SER A 112 4.44 -18.45 -9.93
C SER A 112 3.21 -18.30 -9.03
N ALA A 113 2.00 -18.31 -9.62
CA ALA A 113 0.75 -18.26 -8.86
C ALA A 113 0.68 -19.37 -7.79
N GLN A 114 1.12 -20.58 -8.14
CA GLN A 114 1.15 -21.72 -7.21
C GLN A 114 2.12 -21.47 -6.03
N THR A 115 3.32 -20.95 -6.29
CA THR A 115 4.29 -20.65 -5.25
C THR A 115 3.78 -19.57 -4.32
N MET A 116 3.20 -18.49 -4.88
CA MET A 116 2.63 -17.41 -4.06
C MET A 116 1.47 -17.92 -3.19
N LEU A 117 0.56 -18.73 -3.73
CA LEU A 117 -0.50 -19.36 -2.92
C LEU A 117 0.09 -20.20 -1.78
N SER A 118 1.15 -20.97 -2.03
CA SER A 118 1.83 -21.75 -0.99
C SER A 118 2.42 -20.85 0.10
N VAL A 119 3.09 -19.74 -0.28
CA VAL A 119 3.61 -18.75 0.68
C VAL A 119 2.49 -18.17 1.54
N LEU A 120 1.37 -17.77 0.92
CA LEU A 120 0.23 -17.22 1.65
C LEU A 120 -0.40 -18.24 2.60
N HIS A 121 -0.48 -19.52 2.20
CA HIS A 121 -0.94 -20.60 3.06
C HIS A 121 -0.01 -20.83 4.26
N ASP A 122 1.29 -20.82 4.07
CA ASP A 122 2.27 -21.00 5.15
C ASP A 122 2.19 -19.83 6.14
N LEU A 123 2.08 -18.58 5.66
CA LEU A 123 1.87 -17.42 6.50
C LEU A 123 0.55 -17.49 7.26
N GLY A 124 -0.54 -17.87 6.60
CA GLY A 124 -1.85 -18.06 7.23
C GLY A 124 -1.84 -19.16 8.30
N SER A 125 -1.19 -20.29 8.02
CA SER A 125 -0.96 -21.35 9.00
C SER A 125 -0.17 -20.86 10.21
N SER A 126 0.91 -20.13 9.99
CA SER A 126 1.75 -19.55 11.05
C SER A 126 0.98 -18.55 11.90
N MET A 127 0.12 -17.74 11.30
CA MET A 127 -0.73 -16.79 12.00
C MET A 127 -1.67 -17.46 13.00
N THR A 128 -2.09 -18.72 12.78
CA THR A 128 -2.94 -19.47 13.73
C THR A 128 -2.29 -19.66 15.09
N LYS A 129 -0.97 -19.50 15.21
CA LYS A 129 -0.21 -19.60 16.47
C LYS A 129 -0.24 -18.30 17.28
N THR A 130 -0.73 -17.20 16.69
CA THR A 130 -0.98 -15.94 17.39
C THR A 130 -2.44 -15.85 17.83
N PRO A 131 -2.80 -14.95 18.75
CA PRO A 131 -4.20 -14.69 19.08
C PRO A 131 -5.00 -14.07 17.94
N ALA A 132 -4.36 -13.30 17.03
CA ALA A 132 -5.03 -12.56 15.95
C ALA A 132 -5.75 -13.48 14.95
N ARG A 133 -6.92 -13.03 14.48
CA ARG A 133 -7.73 -13.77 13.49
C ARG A 133 -8.14 -12.93 12.28
N ARG A 134 -7.68 -11.67 12.19
CA ARG A 134 -7.92 -10.79 11.02
C ARG A 134 -6.61 -10.56 10.28
N LEU A 135 -6.60 -10.86 8.98
CA LEU A 135 -5.47 -10.62 8.07
C LEU A 135 -5.93 -9.73 6.93
N ALA A 136 -5.32 -8.56 6.80
CA ALA A 136 -5.58 -7.62 5.74
C ALA A 136 -4.38 -7.54 4.79
N PHE A 137 -4.57 -7.94 3.54
CA PHE A 137 -3.62 -7.71 2.46
C PHE A 137 -3.78 -6.28 1.97
N LEU A 138 -2.78 -5.44 2.12
CA LEU A 138 -2.74 -4.12 1.48
C LEU A 138 -1.97 -4.24 0.18
N ASN A 139 -2.69 -4.37 -0.93
CA ASN A 139 -2.14 -4.73 -2.22
C ASN A 139 -1.83 -3.51 -3.08
N GLY A 140 -0.56 -3.28 -3.38
CA GLY A 140 -0.06 -2.23 -4.28
C GLY A 140 0.19 -2.71 -5.72
N HIS A 141 -0.09 -3.97 -6.06
CA HIS A 141 0.18 -4.55 -7.38
C HIS A 141 -1.06 -5.20 -7.99
N GLY A 142 -1.50 -4.70 -9.15
CA GLY A 142 -2.70 -5.19 -9.84
C GLY A 142 -2.68 -6.70 -10.12
N GLY A 143 -1.53 -7.22 -10.57
CA GLY A 143 -1.34 -8.63 -10.90
C GLY A 143 -1.58 -9.62 -9.76
N ASN A 144 -1.55 -9.16 -8.50
CA ASN A 144 -1.85 -9.98 -7.33
C ASN A 144 -3.36 -10.14 -7.08
N SER A 145 -4.20 -9.23 -7.56
CA SER A 145 -5.59 -9.05 -7.10
C SER A 145 -6.43 -10.31 -7.19
N ALA A 146 -6.44 -10.98 -8.34
CA ALA A 146 -7.21 -12.22 -8.53
C ALA A 146 -6.72 -13.35 -7.60
N LEU A 147 -5.40 -13.46 -7.42
CA LEU A 147 -4.81 -14.50 -6.58
C LEU A 147 -5.10 -14.26 -5.09
N LEU A 148 -5.02 -13.02 -4.63
CA LEU A 148 -5.35 -12.65 -3.25
C LEU A 148 -6.83 -12.92 -2.93
N GLN A 149 -7.74 -12.73 -3.89
CA GLN A 149 -9.15 -13.08 -3.71
C GLN A 149 -9.35 -14.60 -3.55
N VAL A 150 -8.59 -15.43 -4.28
CA VAL A 150 -8.60 -16.88 -4.09
C VAL A 150 -8.02 -17.22 -2.72
N ALA A 151 -6.81 -16.74 -2.41
CA ALA A 151 -6.13 -16.98 -1.15
C ALA A 151 -6.98 -16.58 0.07
N ALA A 152 -7.67 -15.44 0.01
CA ALA A 152 -8.52 -14.98 1.10
C ALA A 152 -9.61 -16.00 1.48
N ARG A 153 -10.24 -16.65 0.49
CA ARG A 153 -11.23 -17.71 0.74
C ARG A 153 -10.58 -18.99 1.26
N ASP A 154 -9.45 -19.38 0.68
CA ASP A 154 -8.74 -20.61 1.07
C ASP A 154 -8.22 -20.50 2.51
N LEU A 155 -7.65 -19.38 2.90
CA LEU A 155 -7.18 -19.13 4.28
C LEU A 155 -8.34 -19.12 5.28
N ARG A 156 -9.50 -18.60 4.89
CA ARG A 156 -10.70 -18.65 5.72
C ARG A 156 -11.20 -20.09 5.92
N ILE A 157 -11.18 -20.89 4.87
CA ILE A 157 -11.62 -22.30 4.92
C ILE A 157 -10.62 -23.13 5.75
N ALA A 158 -9.33 -22.99 5.45
CA ALA A 158 -8.30 -23.83 6.06
C ALA A 158 -8.01 -23.47 7.52
N TYR A 159 -8.04 -22.18 7.85
CA TYR A 159 -7.52 -21.68 9.15
C TYR A 159 -8.54 -20.85 9.95
N GLY A 160 -9.73 -20.62 9.44
CA GLY A 160 -10.75 -19.83 10.11
C GLY A 160 -10.45 -18.34 10.20
N LEU A 161 -9.45 -17.84 9.46
CA LEU A 161 -9.08 -16.44 9.44
C LEU A 161 -10.18 -15.56 8.81
N ARG A 162 -10.34 -14.34 9.30
CA ARG A 162 -11.06 -13.27 8.61
C ARG A 162 -10.05 -12.55 7.73
N THR A 163 -10.21 -12.65 6.42
CA THR A 163 -9.24 -12.20 5.42
C THR A 163 -9.85 -11.10 4.58
N PHE A 164 -9.07 -10.04 4.33
CA PHE A 164 -9.48 -8.85 3.60
C PHE A 164 -8.41 -8.50 2.56
N THR A 165 -8.82 -7.95 1.43
CA THR A 165 -7.91 -7.39 0.43
C THR A 165 -8.29 -5.94 0.19
N LEU A 166 -7.36 -5.02 0.49
CA LEU A 166 -7.49 -3.60 0.28
C LEU A 166 -6.50 -3.17 -0.80
N HIS A 167 -6.90 -2.22 -1.63
CA HIS A 167 -6.03 -1.55 -2.58
C HIS A 167 -5.96 -0.09 -2.19
N PRO A 168 -4.79 0.48 -1.93
CA PRO A 168 -4.68 1.92 -1.64
C PRO A 168 -5.15 2.75 -2.85
N SER A 169 -4.89 2.24 -4.06
CA SER A 169 -5.46 2.75 -5.31
C SER A 169 -5.83 1.58 -6.20
N LEU A 170 -6.98 1.64 -6.86
CA LEU A 170 -7.38 0.64 -7.84
C LEU A 170 -6.93 1.08 -9.23
N PRO A 171 -6.13 0.27 -9.96
CA PRO A 171 -5.86 0.52 -11.36
C PRO A 171 -7.13 0.42 -12.21
N ALA A 172 -7.10 0.98 -13.42
CA ALA A 172 -8.29 1.07 -14.27
C ALA A 172 -8.87 -0.29 -14.67
N ASP A 173 -8.05 -1.31 -14.82
CA ASP A 173 -8.47 -2.69 -15.14
C ASP A 173 -9.17 -3.40 -13.97
N HIS A 174 -9.04 -2.85 -12.77
CA HIS A 174 -9.72 -3.32 -11.54
C HIS A 174 -10.84 -2.35 -11.06
N GLY A 175 -11.32 -1.48 -11.93
CA GLY A 175 -12.43 -0.55 -11.63
C GLY A 175 -11.99 0.80 -11.07
N GLY A 176 -10.71 1.10 -11.03
CA GLY A 176 -10.16 2.41 -10.68
C GLY A 176 -10.38 3.45 -11.78
N LYS A 177 -9.88 4.64 -11.53
CA LYS A 177 -9.90 5.75 -12.48
C LYS A 177 -8.48 6.05 -12.95
N SER A 178 -8.36 6.42 -14.19
CA SER A 178 -7.14 6.93 -14.80
C SER A 178 -7.40 8.35 -15.32
N PRO A 179 -6.40 9.23 -15.40
CA PRO A 179 -6.56 10.57 -15.93
C PRO A 179 -7.14 10.58 -17.36
N GLU A 180 -7.74 11.71 -17.75
CA GLU A 180 -8.29 11.87 -19.09
C GLU A 180 -7.20 11.72 -20.18
N SER A 181 -5.96 12.15 -19.90
CA SER A 181 -4.80 11.95 -20.79
C SER A 181 -4.50 10.47 -21.11
N GLU A 182 -4.92 9.57 -20.24
CA GLU A 182 -4.77 8.11 -20.39
C GLU A 182 -6.02 7.41 -20.92
N LEU A 183 -7.06 8.14 -21.27
CA LEU A 183 -8.32 7.61 -21.85
C LEU A 183 -9.00 6.51 -21.01
N GLY A 184 -8.73 6.51 -19.68
CA GLY A 184 -9.19 5.46 -18.78
C GLY A 184 -8.47 4.11 -18.96
N LEU A 185 -7.27 4.11 -19.57
CA LEU A 185 -6.49 2.92 -19.89
C LEU A 185 -5.15 2.84 -19.14
N GLY A 186 -4.80 3.85 -18.34
CA GLY A 186 -3.58 3.85 -17.54
C GLY A 186 -3.65 2.81 -16.43
N ILE A 187 -2.71 1.85 -16.44
CA ILE A 187 -2.67 0.76 -15.46
C ILE A 187 -1.26 0.44 -14.95
N HIS A 188 -0.19 0.96 -15.59
CA HIS A 188 1.17 0.60 -15.24
C HIS A 188 2.20 1.66 -15.64
N GLY A 189 2.99 2.15 -14.68
CA GLY A 189 4.03 3.15 -14.91
C GLY A 189 3.52 4.49 -15.44
N GLY A 190 2.23 4.78 -15.33
CA GLY A 190 1.59 5.99 -15.85
C GLY A 190 1.60 7.16 -14.88
N HIS A 191 0.65 8.09 -15.10
CA HIS A 191 0.50 9.32 -14.35
C HIS A 191 0.41 9.11 -12.83
N GLU A 192 -0.43 8.17 -12.42
CA GLU A 192 -0.74 7.97 -11.00
C GLU A 192 0.46 7.43 -10.22
N GLU A 193 1.09 6.36 -10.70
CA GLU A 193 2.23 5.74 -10.03
C GLU A 193 3.46 6.63 -10.08
N THR A 194 3.70 7.31 -11.21
CA THR A 194 4.81 8.27 -11.33
C THR A 194 4.63 9.44 -10.37
N SER A 195 3.40 9.97 -10.25
CA SER A 195 3.10 11.04 -9.29
C SER A 195 3.30 10.60 -7.84
N LEU A 196 2.83 9.40 -7.47
CA LEU A 196 3.06 8.82 -6.14
C LEU A 196 4.55 8.70 -5.85
N MET A 197 5.34 8.17 -6.79
CA MET A 197 6.78 8.03 -6.60
C MET A 197 7.49 9.37 -6.52
N LEU A 198 7.08 10.40 -7.28
CA LEU A 198 7.58 11.76 -7.17
C LEU A 198 7.33 12.37 -5.78
N HIS A 199 6.25 11.98 -5.11
CA HIS A 199 5.96 12.42 -3.74
C HIS A 199 6.70 11.58 -2.69
N LEU A 200 6.67 10.26 -2.81
CA LEU A 200 7.21 9.34 -1.81
C LEU A 200 8.74 9.20 -1.87
N ARG A 201 9.29 9.12 -3.08
CA ARG A 201 10.73 8.84 -3.33
C ARG A 201 11.21 9.56 -4.61
N PRO A 202 11.20 10.90 -4.63
CA PRO A 202 11.54 11.68 -5.84
C PRO A 202 12.95 11.38 -6.37
N GLU A 203 13.87 11.00 -5.50
CA GLU A 203 15.24 10.65 -5.86
C GLU A 203 15.37 9.37 -6.70
N LEU A 204 14.30 8.59 -6.81
CA LEU A 204 14.25 7.34 -7.61
C LEU A 204 13.54 7.53 -8.95
N VAL A 205 13.05 8.73 -9.28
CA VAL A 205 12.28 9.01 -10.48
C VAL A 205 13.12 9.82 -11.48
N ASP A 206 13.19 9.34 -12.71
CA ASP A 206 13.88 10.02 -13.83
C ASP A 206 12.86 10.58 -14.83
N MET A 207 12.38 11.78 -14.56
CA MET A 207 11.35 12.44 -15.41
C MET A 207 11.83 12.73 -16.84
N GLU A 208 13.14 12.76 -17.11
CA GLU A 208 13.65 12.93 -18.49
C GLU A 208 13.31 11.71 -19.38
N LYS A 209 13.06 10.57 -18.75
CA LYS A 209 12.67 9.31 -19.41
C LYS A 209 11.17 9.02 -19.35
N ALA A 210 10.39 9.85 -18.65
CA ALA A 210 8.95 9.68 -18.54
C ALA A 210 8.28 9.93 -19.90
N GLN A 211 7.51 8.97 -20.39
CA GLN A 211 6.85 9.01 -21.69
C GLN A 211 5.38 8.62 -21.60
N ARG A 212 4.63 8.89 -22.67
CA ARG A 212 3.24 8.49 -22.83
C ARG A 212 3.15 7.24 -23.71
N TRP A 213 2.64 6.16 -23.13
CA TRP A 213 2.33 4.91 -23.81
C TRP A 213 0.92 4.45 -23.48
N VAL A 214 -0.08 5.06 -24.12
CA VAL A 214 -1.49 4.72 -23.92
C VAL A 214 -1.95 3.84 -25.08
N PRO A 215 -2.50 2.65 -24.83
CA PRO A 215 -2.95 1.73 -25.88
C PRO A 215 -4.30 2.20 -26.48
N GLU A 216 -4.28 3.32 -27.22
CA GLU A 216 -5.48 3.99 -27.75
C GLU A 216 -6.38 3.08 -28.58
N GLN A 217 -5.80 2.07 -29.25
CA GLN A 217 -6.56 1.07 -30.01
C GLN A 217 -7.58 0.29 -29.16
N LEU A 218 -7.38 0.21 -27.84
CA LEU A 218 -8.35 -0.43 -26.95
C LEU A 218 -9.63 0.37 -26.77
N THR A 219 -9.64 1.65 -27.16
CA THR A 219 -10.85 2.48 -27.14
C THR A 219 -11.87 2.09 -28.21
N GLU A 220 -11.42 1.39 -29.27
CA GLU A 220 -12.30 0.87 -30.33
C GLU A 220 -13.20 -0.28 -29.83
N TYR A 221 -12.81 -0.92 -28.71
CA TYR A 221 -13.55 -2.04 -28.14
C TYR A 221 -14.42 -1.59 -26.98
N ARG A 222 -15.70 -1.92 -27.04
CA ARG A 222 -16.66 -1.60 -25.98
C ARG A 222 -16.48 -2.51 -24.74
N HIS A 223 -16.14 -3.76 -24.96
CA HIS A 223 -16.14 -4.80 -23.92
C HIS A 223 -14.75 -5.34 -23.61
N VAL A 224 -13.90 -5.56 -24.62
CA VAL A 224 -12.55 -6.12 -24.49
C VAL A 224 -11.55 -4.97 -24.35
N ARG A 225 -11.39 -4.46 -23.14
CA ARG A 225 -10.48 -3.36 -22.80
C ARG A 225 -10.24 -3.34 -21.29
N PHE A 226 -9.23 -2.60 -20.84
CA PHE A 226 -9.04 -2.36 -19.40
C PHE A 226 -10.30 -1.70 -18.80
N GLY A 227 -10.78 -2.23 -17.66
CA GLY A 227 -12.04 -1.81 -17.06
C GLY A 227 -13.31 -2.21 -17.84
N GLY A 228 -13.18 -2.95 -18.94
CA GLY A 228 -14.31 -3.48 -19.70
C GLY A 228 -14.95 -4.71 -19.06
N SER A 229 -16.09 -5.16 -19.62
CA SER A 229 -16.82 -6.32 -19.09
C SER A 229 -16.22 -7.68 -19.50
N VAL A 230 -15.24 -7.69 -20.38
CA VAL A 230 -14.51 -8.88 -20.84
C VAL A 230 -13.03 -8.71 -20.53
N SER A 231 -12.54 -9.47 -19.56
CA SER A 231 -11.11 -9.53 -19.25
C SER A 231 -10.37 -10.34 -20.30
N PHE A 232 -9.13 -9.97 -20.61
CA PHE A 232 -8.27 -10.67 -21.54
C PHE A 232 -6.88 -10.89 -20.96
N GLY A 233 -6.18 -11.91 -21.43
CA GLY A 233 -4.79 -12.15 -21.05
C GLY A 233 -3.87 -11.24 -21.85
N TRP A 234 -2.91 -10.61 -21.15
CA TRP A 234 -1.95 -9.69 -21.74
C TRP A 234 -0.61 -9.77 -21.02
N THR A 235 0.42 -9.31 -21.68
CA THR A 235 1.73 -9.00 -21.10
C THR A 235 2.07 -7.54 -21.40
N SER A 236 2.88 -6.91 -20.56
CA SER A 236 3.08 -5.45 -20.66
C SER A 236 3.78 -5.01 -21.96
N ASP A 237 4.53 -5.90 -22.61
CA ASP A 237 5.15 -5.68 -23.92
C ASP A 237 4.15 -5.71 -25.11
N ASP A 238 2.90 -6.09 -24.89
CA ASP A 238 1.85 -5.98 -25.92
C ASP A 238 1.53 -4.51 -26.27
N PHE A 239 1.82 -3.55 -25.37
CA PHE A 239 1.31 -2.18 -25.47
C PHE A 239 2.38 -1.11 -25.64
N GLY A 240 3.64 -1.45 -25.48
CA GLY A 240 4.76 -0.52 -25.70
C GLY A 240 6.11 -1.17 -25.42
N PRO A 241 7.19 -0.61 -25.96
CA PRO A 241 8.53 -1.21 -25.90
C PRO A 241 9.09 -1.29 -24.48
N ASP A 242 8.67 -0.37 -23.61
CA ASP A 242 9.15 -0.24 -22.23
C ASP A 242 8.14 -0.78 -21.19
N GLY A 243 7.02 -1.36 -21.67
CA GLY A 243 5.99 -1.96 -20.83
C GLY A 243 5.18 -0.96 -19.98
N VAL A 244 5.34 0.34 -20.20
CA VAL A 244 4.50 1.38 -19.61
C VAL A 244 3.13 1.36 -20.27
N ILE A 245 2.07 1.48 -19.48
CA ILE A 245 0.68 1.55 -19.96
C ILE A 245 0.02 2.74 -19.27
N GLY A 246 0.26 3.94 -19.80
CA GLY A 246 -0.19 5.20 -19.21
C GLY A 246 0.54 6.42 -19.75
N ASP A 247 0.44 7.55 -19.06
CA ASP A 247 1.06 8.82 -19.43
C ASP A 247 1.90 9.38 -18.27
N ALA A 248 3.11 8.88 -18.13
CA ALA A 248 4.05 9.33 -17.10
C ALA A 248 4.48 10.80 -17.28
N SER A 249 4.41 11.34 -18.51
CA SER A 249 4.90 12.67 -18.83
C SER A 249 4.11 13.79 -18.15
N THR A 250 2.89 13.52 -17.72
CA THR A 250 2.01 14.48 -17.03
C THR A 250 2.07 14.41 -15.50
N ALA A 251 2.87 13.49 -14.96
CA ALA A 251 2.95 13.24 -13.52
C ALA A 251 3.58 14.41 -12.75
N THR A 252 3.09 14.65 -11.53
CA THR A 252 3.59 15.70 -10.64
C THR A 252 3.65 15.26 -9.18
N ALA A 253 4.62 15.76 -8.42
CA ALA A 253 4.72 15.50 -6.99
C ALA A 253 3.50 16.04 -6.20
N GLU A 254 2.89 17.13 -6.65
CA GLU A 254 1.69 17.71 -6.03
C GLU A 254 0.50 16.74 -6.14
N HIS A 255 0.25 16.20 -7.35
CA HIS A 255 -0.78 15.18 -7.54
C HIS A 255 -0.49 13.92 -6.68
N GLY A 256 0.78 13.50 -6.61
CA GLY A 256 1.20 12.39 -5.76
C GLY A 256 0.90 12.61 -4.27
N LYS A 257 1.08 13.84 -3.79
CA LYS A 257 0.72 14.23 -2.42
C LYS A 257 -0.79 14.16 -2.19
N GLU A 258 -1.58 14.81 -3.06
CA GLU A 258 -3.04 14.79 -2.98
C GLU A 258 -3.58 13.36 -3.00
N LYS A 259 -3.02 12.52 -3.86
CA LYS A 259 -3.39 11.10 -3.95
C LYS A 259 -3.04 10.34 -2.67
N THR A 260 -1.84 10.55 -2.11
CA THR A 260 -1.43 9.91 -0.85
C THR A 260 -2.39 10.28 0.29
N GLU A 261 -2.78 11.54 0.40
CA GLU A 261 -3.74 12.01 1.39
C GLU A 261 -5.12 11.38 1.20
N ALA A 262 -5.61 11.32 -0.05
CA ALA A 262 -6.89 10.66 -0.37
C ALA A 262 -6.87 9.16 -0.10
N MET A 263 -5.77 8.48 -0.44
CA MET A 263 -5.56 7.05 -0.15
C MET A 263 -5.56 6.79 1.36
N LEU A 264 -4.88 7.64 2.14
CA LEU A 264 -4.82 7.49 3.59
C LEU A 264 -6.20 7.68 4.23
N ALA A 265 -6.97 8.68 3.80
CA ALA A 265 -8.33 8.90 4.26
C ALA A 265 -9.22 7.67 3.96
N TYR A 266 -9.17 7.15 2.72
CA TYR A 266 -9.89 5.93 2.35
C TYR A 266 -9.47 4.72 3.21
N LEU A 267 -8.16 4.54 3.45
CA LEU A 267 -7.67 3.43 4.26
C LEU A 267 -8.14 3.53 5.71
N GLY A 268 -8.27 4.74 6.26
CA GLY A 268 -8.85 4.94 7.61
C GLY A 268 -10.29 4.42 7.70
N GLU A 269 -11.14 4.78 6.73
CA GLU A 269 -12.52 4.30 6.66
C GLU A 269 -12.57 2.78 6.45
N ALA A 270 -11.78 2.26 5.49
CA ALA A 270 -11.76 0.84 5.17
C ALA A 270 -11.24 -0.03 6.34
N PHE A 271 -10.19 0.39 7.04
CA PHE A 271 -9.69 -0.33 8.21
C PHE A 271 -10.64 -0.26 9.40
N ALA A 272 -11.39 0.83 9.58
CA ALA A 272 -12.43 0.90 10.59
C ALA A 272 -13.52 -0.17 10.33
N GLU A 273 -13.94 -0.34 9.09
CA GLU A 273 -14.86 -1.43 8.71
C GLU A 273 -14.24 -2.81 8.89
N VAL A 274 -12.97 -3.02 8.48
CA VAL A 274 -12.24 -4.28 8.68
C VAL A 274 -12.18 -4.65 10.16
N ALA A 275 -11.86 -3.69 11.04
CA ALA A 275 -11.78 -3.90 12.48
C ALA A 275 -13.15 -4.24 13.10
N ALA A 276 -14.23 -3.63 12.61
CA ALA A 276 -15.59 -3.84 13.10
C ALA A 276 -16.31 -5.03 12.44
N PHE A 277 -15.79 -5.56 11.32
CA PHE A 277 -16.51 -6.53 10.50
C PHE A 277 -16.77 -7.84 11.25
N ASP A 278 -18.05 -8.20 11.35
CA ASP A 278 -18.51 -9.51 11.78
C ASP A 278 -19.56 -10.05 10.80
N PRO A 279 -19.27 -11.16 10.10
CA PRO A 279 -20.22 -11.75 9.15
C PRO A 279 -21.41 -12.46 9.83
N GLY A 280 -21.50 -12.38 11.17
CA GLY A 280 -22.51 -13.09 11.95
C GLY A 280 -22.13 -14.52 12.27
N PRO A 281 -22.97 -15.23 13.05
CA PRO A 281 -22.70 -16.60 13.47
C PRO A 281 -22.69 -17.55 12.25
N ARG A 282 -21.78 -18.51 12.28
CA ARG A 282 -21.84 -19.64 11.35
C ARG A 282 -23.03 -20.52 11.78
N SER A 283 -23.99 -20.66 10.88
CA SER A 283 -25.10 -21.62 11.04
C SER A 283 -24.62 -23.05 11.02
#